data_34ea52a4cbdbe365e1bba9136319c695
#
_entry.id   34ea52a4cbdbe365e1bba9136319c695
#
_cell.length_a   1.000
_cell.length_b   1.000
_cell.length_c   1.000
_cell.angle_alpha   90.00
_cell.angle_beta   90.00
_cell.angle_gamma   90.00
#
_symmetry.space_group_name_H-M   'P 1'
#
loop_
_entity.id
_entity.type
_entity.pdbx_description
1 polymer ?
#
loop_
_entity_poly.entity_id
_entity_poly.type
_entity_poly.pdbx_seq_one_letter_code
_entity_poly.pdbx_strand_id
1 'polypeptide(L)'
;MLGGWLLSSLLLVMVLHEAFHGATASLLGHKPLFGLKPPLVYITFASKIPRNHFILVAVAPLVLLDILFILMYAQGVLTLFCDFCFMSTTIGAVGDIWIVLTLLHMPKQSLILDTKTGFEVWTD
;
A
#
# COMPACT_ATOMS: atom_id res chain seq x y z
N MET A 1 21.79 -17.36 4.10
CA MET A 1 20.73 -17.84 3.19
C MET A 1 19.34 -17.34 3.58
N LEU A 2 18.85 -17.66 4.79
CA LEU A 2 17.55 -17.14 5.23
C LEU A 2 17.51 -15.61 5.30
N GLY A 3 18.61 -14.97 5.75
CA GLY A 3 18.69 -13.52 5.78
C GLY A 3 18.56 -12.87 4.41
N GLY A 4 19.12 -13.51 3.37
CA GLY A 4 18.99 -13.05 1.99
C GLY A 4 17.55 -13.15 1.47
N TRP A 5 16.85 -14.24 1.77
CA TRP A 5 15.46 -14.42 1.42
C TRP A 5 14.57 -13.38 2.10
N LEU A 6 14.79 -13.16 3.41
CA LEU A 6 14.02 -12.17 4.16
C LEU A 6 14.25 -10.76 3.60
N LEU A 7 15.50 -10.37 3.38
CA LEU A 7 15.81 -9.04 2.84
C LEU A 7 15.21 -8.86 1.46
N SER A 8 15.36 -9.86 0.57
CA SER A 8 14.81 -9.79 -0.78
C SER A 8 13.29 -9.67 -0.76
N SER A 9 12.60 -10.41 0.12
CA SER A 9 11.15 -10.34 0.23
C SER A 9 10.69 -8.97 0.73
N LEU A 10 11.38 -8.41 1.72
CA LEU A 10 11.06 -7.08 2.24
C LEU A 10 11.21 -5.99 1.17
N LEU A 11 12.31 -6.03 0.42
CA LEU A 11 12.54 -5.06 -0.66
C LEU A 11 11.51 -5.20 -1.78
N LEU A 12 11.24 -6.43 -2.21
CA LEU A 12 10.26 -6.69 -3.26
C LEU A 12 8.86 -6.22 -2.83
N VAL A 13 8.44 -6.59 -1.63
CA VAL A 13 7.12 -6.22 -1.11
C VAL A 13 7.01 -4.70 -0.98
N MET A 14 8.06 -4.03 -0.49
CA MET A 14 8.05 -2.57 -0.37
C MET A 14 7.81 -1.90 -1.72
N VAL A 15 8.55 -2.31 -2.75
CA VAL A 15 8.41 -1.74 -4.09
C VAL A 15 7.04 -2.05 -4.69
N LEU A 16 6.59 -3.30 -4.60
CA LEU A 16 5.28 -3.70 -5.11
C LEU A 16 4.14 -3.01 -4.37
N HIS A 17 4.25 -2.88 -3.05
CA HIS A 17 3.25 -2.20 -2.22
C HIS A 17 3.03 -0.77 -2.69
N GLU A 18 4.11 -0.02 -2.83
CA GLU A 18 4.04 1.37 -3.31
C GLU A 18 3.55 1.44 -4.76
N ALA A 19 3.99 0.51 -5.61
CA ALA A 19 3.55 0.46 -7.00
C ALA A 19 2.05 0.23 -7.11
N PHE A 20 1.47 -0.62 -6.27
CA PHE A 20 0.02 -0.86 -6.26
C PHE A 20 -0.76 0.35 -5.76
N HIS A 21 -0.24 1.10 -4.77
CA HIS A 21 -0.84 2.39 -4.40
C HIS A 21 -0.92 3.32 -5.60
N GLY A 22 0.20 3.48 -6.30
CA GLY A 22 0.27 4.35 -7.47
C GLY A 22 -0.61 3.90 -8.62
N ALA A 23 -0.61 2.60 -8.93
CA ALA A 23 -1.42 2.04 -10.00
C ALA A 23 -2.91 2.23 -9.73
N THR A 24 -3.36 1.94 -8.51
CA THR A 24 -4.77 2.10 -8.12
C THR A 24 -5.19 3.56 -8.22
N ALA A 25 -4.37 4.48 -7.72
CA ALA A 25 -4.64 5.91 -7.82
C ALA A 25 -4.73 6.36 -9.28
N SER A 26 -3.84 5.88 -10.14
CA SER A 26 -3.86 6.21 -11.57
C SER A 26 -5.14 5.72 -12.25
N LEU A 27 -5.58 4.51 -11.91
CA LEU A 27 -6.84 3.96 -12.44
C LEU A 27 -8.06 4.78 -12.01
N LEU A 28 -7.99 5.42 -10.85
CA LEU A 28 -9.04 6.29 -10.34
C LEU A 28 -8.92 7.74 -10.83
N GLY A 29 -7.97 8.03 -11.71
CA GLY A 29 -7.78 9.35 -12.29
C GLY A 29 -6.90 10.29 -11.48
N HIS A 30 -6.21 9.82 -10.47
CA HIS A 30 -5.30 10.61 -9.65
C HIS A 30 -3.86 10.42 -10.11
N LYS A 31 -3.05 11.47 -9.98
CA LYS A 31 -1.65 11.43 -10.43
C LYS A 31 -0.74 11.16 -9.24
N PRO A 32 -0.12 9.97 -9.15
CA PRO A 32 0.83 9.69 -8.08
C PRO A 32 2.18 10.34 -8.35
N LEU A 33 2.84 10.71 -7.26
CA LEU A 33 4.21 11.23 -7.27
C LEU A 33 5.11 10.22 -6.56
N PHE A 34 6.13 9.73 -7.26
CA PHE A 34 7.08 8.78 -6.71
C PHE A 34 8.24 9.53 -6.06
N GLY A 35 8.63 9.07 -4.87
CA GLY A 35 9.79 9.60 -4.18
C GLY A 35 10.71 8.49 -3.70
N LEU A 36 12.00 8.81 -3.63
CA LEU A 36 13.01 7.90 -3.10
C LEU A 36 13.76 8.60 -1.97
N LYS A 37 13.62 8.05 -0.76
CA LYS A 37 14.38 8.47 0.40
C LYS A 37 15.02 7.21 0.97
N PRO A 38 16.25 6.88 0.55
CA PRO A 38 16.85 5.60 0.89
C PRO A 38 16.83 5.31 2.40
N PRO A 39 16.48 4.07 2.80
CA PRO A 39 16.13 2.91 1.97
C PRO A 39 14.66 2.87 1.52
N LEU A 40 13.89 3.92 1.72
CA LEU A 40 12.45 3.93 1.49
C LEU A 40 12.08 4.41 0.09
N VAL A 41 11.11 3.72 -0.50
CA VAL A 41 10.37 4.18 -1.69
C VAL A 41 8.99 4.57 -1.22
N TYR A 42 8.48 5.70 -1.67
CA TYR A 42 7.16 6.16 -1.27
C TYR A 42 6.39 6.76 -2.42
N ILE A 43 5.06 6.80 -2.27
CA ILE A 43 4.16 7.47 -3.20
C ILE A 43 3.34 8.49 -2.43
N THR A 44 3.20 9.67 -3.02
CA THR A 44 2.37 10.74 -2.49
C THR A 44 1.51 11.32 -3.62
N PHE A 45 0.65 12.26 -3.29
CA PHE A 45 -0.27 12.88 -4.25
C PHE A 45 -0.25 14.39 -4.05
N ALA A 46 -0.19 15.12 -5.18
CA ALA A 46 -0.13 16.58 -5.14
C ALA A 46 -1.50 17.20 -4.86
N SER A 47 -2.59 16.48 -5.12
CA SER A 47 -3.96 16.98 -5.01
C SER A 47 -4.75 16.20 -3.96
N LYS A 48 -5.86 16.80 -3.52
CA LYS A 48 -6.79 16.15 -2.61
C LYS A 48 -7.52 15.01 -3.31
N ILE A 49 -7.70 13.90 -2.61
CA ILE A 49 -8.35 12.70 -3.13
C ILE A 49 -9.63 12.45 -2.34
N PRO A 50 -10.76 12.15 -3.02
CA PRO A 50 -11.99 11.77 -2.31
C PRO A 50 -11.76 10.60 -1.34
N ARG A 51 -12.44 10.64 -0.19
CA ARG A 51 -12.28 9.64 0.87
C ARG A 51 -12.35 8.20 0.35
N ASN A 52 -13.37 7.88 -0.43
CA ASN A 52 -13.57 6.51 -0.91
C ASN A 52 -12.47 6.07 -1.86
N HIS A 53 -11.97 6.97 -2.71
CA HIS A 53 -10.81 6.69 -3.56
C HIS A 53 -9.56 6.45 -2.73
N PHE A 54 -9.34 7.26 -1.70
CA PHE A 54 -8.17 7.10 -0.84
C PHE A 54 -8.21 5.77 -0.09
N ILE A 55 -9.39 5.33 0.37
CA ILE A 55 -9.57 4.03 1.00
C ILE A 55 -9.23 2.90 0.03
N LEU A 56 -9.71 2.97 -1.22
CA LEU A 56 -9.37 1.97 -2.24
C LEU A 56 -7.86 1.92 -2.50
N VAL A 57 -7.23 3.07 -2.62
CA VAL A 57 -5.77 3.14 -2.79
C VAL A 57 -5.04 2.52 -1.60
N ALA A 58 -5.50 2.81 -0.40
CA ALA A 58 -4.87 2.31 0.82
C ALA A 58 -4.95 0.79 0.96
N VAL A 59 -6.10 0.18 0.64
CA VAL A 59 -6.28 -1.28 0.79
C VAL A 59 -5.78 -2.10 -0.38
N ALA A 60 -5.57 -1.49 -1.55
CA ALA A 60 -5.24 -2.21 -2.77
C ALA A 60 -3.98 -3.08 -2.64
N PRO A 61 -2.85 -2.59 -2.10
CA PRO A 61 -1.66 -3.44 -1.96
C PRO A 61 -1.90 -4.65 -1.08
N LEU A 62 -2.59 -4.48 0.05
CA LEU A 62 -2.87 -5.59 0.95
C LEU A 62 -3.66 -6.69 0.24
N VAL A 63 -4.79 -6.33 -0.38
CA VAL A 63 -5.67 -7.30 -1.04
C VAL A 63 -4.96 -7.94 -2.23
N LEU A 64 -4.36 -7.15 -3.11
CA LEU A 64 -3.77 -7.65 -4.35
C LEU A 64 -2.51 -8.48 -4.10
N LEU A 65 -1.63 -8.04 -3.21
CA LEU A 65 -0.41 -8.78 -2.90
C LEU A 65 -0.72 -10.05 -2.11
N ASP A 66 -1.64 -10.00 -1.17
CA ASP A 66 -2.01 -11.19 -0.40
C ASP A 66 -2.63 -12.26 -1.31
N ILE A 67 -3.52 -11.86 -2.22
CA ILE A 67 -4.09 -12.78 -3.21
C ILE A 67 -2.98 -13.39 -4.07
N LEU A 68 -2.06 -12.56 -4.58
CA LEU A 68 -0.95 -13.02 -5.40
C LEU A 68 -0.10 -14.07 -4.67
N PHE A 69 0.31 -13.78 -3.45
CA PHE A 69 1.19 -14.69 -2.71
C PHE A 69 0.47 -15.97 -2.26
N ILE A 70 -0.82 -15.88 -1.92
CA ILE A 70 -1.64 -17.06 -1.61
C ILE A 70 -1.74 -17.98 -2.85
N LEU A 71 -2.01 -17.41 -4.03
CA LEU A 71 -2.10 -18.18 -5.26
C LEU A 71 -0.76 -18.83 -5.62
N MET A 72 0.35 -18.12 -5.48
CA MET A 72 1.67 -18.68 -5.72
C MET A 72 1.99 -19.81 -4.75
N TYR A 73 1.69 -19.63 -3.48
CA TYR A 73 1.85 -20.66 -2.46
C TYR A 73 1.05 -21.91 -2.79
N ALA A 74 -0.23 -21.73 -3.18
CA ALA A 74 -1.10 -22.83 -3.55
C ALA A 74 -0.59 -23.62 -4.77
N GLN A 75 0.14 -22.96 -5.67
CA GLN A 75 0.76 -23.59 -6.83
C GLN A 75 2.12 -24.23 -6.50
N GLY A 76 2.58 -24.14 -5.26
CA GLY A 76 3.89 -24.67 -4.86
C GLY A 76 5.07 -23.85 -5.35
N VAL A 77 4.84 -22.60 -5.77
CA VAL A 77 5.89 -21.73 -6.31
C VAL A 77 6.57 -20.98 -5.17
N LEU A 78 7.88 -21.22 -4.98
CA LEU A 78 8.72 -20.49 -4.01
C LEU A 78 8.04 -20.34 -2.63
N THR A 79 7.53 -21.45 -2.09
CA THR A 79 6.65 -21.43 -0.91
C THR A 79 7.24 -20.68 0.30
N LEU A 80 8.51 -20.90 0.62
CA LEU A 80 9.18 -20.21 1.73
C LEU A 80 9.26 -18.70 1.47
N PHE A 81 9.60 -18.32 0.25
CA PHE A 81 9.66 -16.91 -0.15
C PHE A 81 8.27 -16.26 -0.09
N CYS A 82 7.23 -16.99 -0.53
CA CYS A 82 5.84 -16.51 -0.45
C CYS A 82 5.39 -16.31 1.00
N ASP A 83 5.80 -17.19 1.92
CA ASP A 83 5.53 -17.01 3.34
C ASP A 83 6.12 -15.69 3.85
N PHE A 84 7.38 -15.42 3.54
CA PHE A 84 8.02 -14.17 3.94
C PHE A 84 7.33 -12.96 3.30
N CYS A 85 6.98 -13.04 2.02
CA CYS A 85 6.29 -11.96 1.31
C CYS A 85 4.91 -11.71 1.91
N PHE A 86 4.14 -12.75 2.20
CA PHE A 86 2.82 -12.62 2.80
C PHE A 86 2.90 -11.95 4.16
N MET A 87 3.83 -12.40 5.01
CA MET A 87 4.05 -11.79 6.33
C MET A 87 4.47 -10.33 6.20
N SER A 88 5.39 -10.03 5.29
CA SER A 88 5.88 -8.67 5.07
C SER A 88 4.77 -7.73 4.59
N THR A 89 3.92 -8.21 3.67
CA THR A 89 2.78 -7.45 3.17
C THR A 89 1.79 -7.16 4.30
N THR A 90 1.46 -8.16 5.10
CA THR A 90 0.50 -8.02 6.19
C THR A 90 1.01 -7.05 7.24
N ILE A 91 2.26 -7.18 7.65
CA ILE A 91 2.87 -6.27 8.63
C ILE A 91 2.95 -4.85 8.08
N GLY A 92 3.38 -4.71 6.82
CA GLY A 92 3.52 -3.39 6.18
C GLY A 92 2.19 -2.68 5.96
N ALA A 93 1.09 -3.43 5.89
CA ALA A 93 -0.24 -2.86 5.67
C ALA A 93 -0.91 -2.34 6.95
N VAL A 94 -0.31 -2.52 8.13
CA VAL A 94 -0.92 -2.08 9.39
C VAL A 94 -1.22 -0.59 9.38
N GLY A 95 -0.28 0.23 8.86
CA GLY A 95 -0.49 1.67 8.73
C GLY A 95 -1.66 2.01 7.81
N ASP A 96 -1.78 1.32 6.69
CA ASP A 96 -2.87 1.52 5.74
C ASP A 96 -4.23 1.12 6.34
N ILE A 97 -4.26 0.03 7.08
CA ILE A 97 -5.48 -0.40 7.79
C ILE A 97 -5.90 0.67 8.82
N TRP A 98 -4.94 1.22 9.55
CA TRP A 98 -5.20 2.31 10.50
C TRP A 98 -5.81 3.52 9.81
N ILE A 99 -5.26 3.92 8.67
CA ILE A 99 -5.80 5.02 7.85
C ILE A 99 -7.23 4.73 7.44
N VAL A 100 -7.50 3.53 6.91
CA VAL A 100 -8.85 3.14 6.49
C VAL A 100 -9.84 3.21 7.66
N LEU A 101 -9.49 2.67 8.81
CA LEU A 101 -10.36 2.70 9.99
C LEU A 101 -10.64 4.14 10.41
N THR A 102 -9.64 5.01 10.37
CA THR A 102 -9.81 6.43 10.66
C THR A 102 -10.75 7.11 9.66
N LEU A 103 -10.55 6.86 8.38
CA LEU A 103 -11.34 7.49 7.32
C LEU A 103 -12.80 7.03 7.29
N LEU A 104 -13.07 5.80 7.72
CA LEU A 104 -14.45 5.29 7.80
C LEU A 104 -15.30 6.08 8.78
N HIS A 105 -14.68 6.76 9.74
CA HIS A 105 -15.39 7.63 10.70
C HIS A 105 -15.58 9.06 10.19
N MET A 106 -15.03 9.38 9.01
CA MET A 106 -15.16 10.71 8.41
C MET A 106 -16.33 10.78 7.44
N PRO A 107 -16.88 11.98 7.16
CA PRO A 107 -17.95 12.14 6.16
C PRO A 107 -17.54 11.60 4.79
N LYS A 108 -18.49 11.04 4.05
CA LYS A 108 -18.24 10.44 2.73
C LYS A 108 -17.70 11.45 1.70
N GLN A 109 -18.07 12.71 1.83
CA GLN A 109 -17.66 13.79 0.95
C GLN A 109 -16.29 14.38 1.30
N SER A 110 -15.61 13.83 2.32
CA SER A 110 -14.30 14.32 2.74
C SER A 110 -13.26 14.17 1.63
N LEU A 111 -12.33 15.11 1.57
CA LEU A 111 -11.18 15.07 0.68
C LEU A 111 -9.94 14.83 1.53
N ILE A 112 -9.04 14.01 1.04
CA ILE A 112 -7.83 13.62 1.77
C ILE A 112 -6.61 14.19 1.04
N LEU A 113 -5.76 14.88 1.79
CA LEU A 113 -4.49 15.38 1.31
C LEU A 113 -3.35 14.64 2.03
N ASP A 114 -2.53 13.96 1.25
CA ASP A 114 -1.35 13.28 1.79
C ASP A 114 -0.27 14.32 2.12
N THR A 115 0.31 14.21 3.31
CA THR A 115 1.34 15.11 3.80
C THR A 115 2.60 14.31 4.16
N LYS A 116 3.71 15.01 4.40
CA LYS A 116 4.98 14.36 4.77
C LYS A 116 4.89 13.62 6.11
N THR A 117 3.99 14.04 7.01
CA THR A 117 3.87 13.49 8.36
C THR A 117 2.61 12.67 8.55
N GLY A 118 1.79 12.49 7.50
CA GLY A 118 0.54 11.75 7.58
C GLY A 118 -0.42 12.21 6.50
N PHE A 119 -1.63 12.55 6.88
CA PHE A 119 -2.64 13.05 5.95
C PHE A 119 -3.54 14.08 6.63
N GLU A 120 -4.15 14.93 5.81
CA GLU A 120 -5.13 15.91 6.26
C GLU A 120 -6.50 15.55 5.68
N VAL A 121 -7.55 15.74 6.48
CA VAL A 121 -8.93 15.53 6.06
C VAL A 121 -9.61 16.89 5.89
N TRP A 122 -10.14 17.14 4.72
CA TRP A 122 -10.86 18.36 4.39
C TRP A 122 -12.35 18.04 4.27
N THR A 123 -13.14 18.61 5.17
CA THR A 123 -14.61 18.51 5.16
C THR A 123 -15.18 19.91 4.96
N ASP A 124 -16.10 20.10 4.07
CA ASP A 124 -16.74 21.41 3.87
C ASP A 124 -17.79 21.70 4.91
#